data_e52ea45f50be8604385e6f81ddf08d7f
#
_entry.id   e52ea45f50be8604385e6f81ddf08d7f
#
_cell.length_a   1.000
_cell.length_b   1.000
_cell.length_c   1.000
_cell.angle_alpha   90.00
_cell.angle_beta   90.00
_cell.angle_gamma   90.00
#
_symmetry.space_group_name_H-M   'P 1'
#
loop_
_entity.id
_entity.type
_entity.pdbx_description
1 polymer ?
#
loop_
_entity_poly.entity_id
_entity_poly.type
_entity_poly.pdbx_seq_one_letter_code
_entity_poly.pdbx_strand_id
1 'polypeptide(L)'
;MSGMAILGICLVAIGLLTIGYGGVTVGFSLSVDFQSFLVGGLIIVLIGAALIPGLPVVAKLAALALATVALLMYIHMIPDLEFMLMLISDVVVLGFAAWFAILFLRK
;
A
#
# COMPACT_ATOMS: atom_id res chain seq x y z
N MET A 1 1.69 -11.01 -23.55
CA MET A 1 1.78 -10.07 -22.44
C MET A 1 2.94 -9.11 -22.62
N SER A 2 2.73 -7.86 -22.29
CA SER A 2 3.83 -6.89 -22.32
C SER A 2 4.77 -7.10 -21.12
N GLY A 3 6.00 -6.59 -21.23
CA GLY A 3 6.94 -6.63 -20.12
C GLY A 3 6.43 -5.91 -18.88
N MET A 4 5.67 -4.83 -19.07
CA MET A 4 5.07 -4.08 -17.97
C MET A 4 4.04 -4.91 -17.22
N ALA A 5 3.23 -5.70 -17.94
CA ALA A 5 2.25 -6.57 -17.29
C ALA A 5 2.94 -7.66 -16.46
N ILE A 6 4.00 -8.25 -16.99
CA ILE A 6 4.77 -9.28 -16.29
C ILE A 6 5.40 -8.67 -15.03
N LEU A 7 6.00 -7.50 -15.14
CA LEU A 7 6.58 -6.81 -13.99
C LEU A 7 5.53 -6.50 -12.93
N GLY A 8 4.37 -6.01 -13.35
CA GLY A 8 3.27 -5.72 -12.44
C GLY A 8 2.79 -6.95 -11.68
N ILE A 9 2.63 -8.06 -12.37
CA ILE A 9 2.21 -9.33 -11.75
C ILE A 9 3.28 -9.80 -10.75
N CYS A 10 4.55 -9.71 -11.11
CA CYS A 10 5.65 -10.08 -10.21
C CYS A 10 5.65 -9.22 -8.95
N LEU A 11 5.43 -7.92 -9.09
CA LEU A 11 5.38 -7.01 -7.94
C LEU A 11 4.19 -7.32 -7.03
N VAL A 12 3.03 -7.61 -7.60
CA VAL A 12 1.85 -8.00 -6.82
C VAL A 12 2.16 -9.28 -6.03
N ALA A 13 2.76 -10.26 -6.68
CA ALA A 13 3.13 -11.52 -6.01
C ALA A 13 4.13 -11.27 -4.88
N ILE A 14 5.15 -10.45 -5.13
CA ILE A 14 6.15 -10.11 -4.10
C ILE A 14 5.49 -9.41 -2.92
N GLY A 15 4.60 -8.46 -3.18
CA GLY A 15 3.87 -7.74 -2.14
C GLY A 15 3.04 -8.67 -1.28
N LEU A 16 2.31 -9.59 -1.89
CA LEU A 16 1.50 -10.58 -1.17
C LEU A 16 2.37 -11.53 -0.36
N LEU A 17 3.51 -11.96 -0.91
CA LEU A 17 4.46 -12.80 -0.18
C LEU A 17 5.05 -12.07 1.01
N THR A 18 5.32 -10.77 0.88
CA THR A 18 5.83 -9.96 1.99
C THR A 18 4.82 -9.92 3.14
N ILE A 19 3.55 -9.72 2.83
CA ILE A 19 2.49 -9.70 3.84
C ILE A 19 2.38 -11.07 4.52
N GLY A 20 2.40 -12.13 3.73
CA GLY A 20 2.33 -13.50 4.25
C GLY A 20 3.53 -13.84 5.14
N TYR A 21 4.73 -13.46 4.71
CA TYR A 21 5.94 -13.67 5.50
C TYR A 21 5.85 -12.93 6.84
N GLY A 22 5.38 -11.68 6.84
CA GLY A 22 5.18 -10.94 8.07
C GLY A 22 4.19 -11.62 9.00
N GLY A 23 3.10 -12.14 8.44
CA GLY A 23 2.10 -12.87 9.22
C GLY A 23 2.64 -14.15 9.85
N VAL A 24 3.52 -14.86 9.13
CA VAL A 24 4.11 -16.10 9.63
C VAL A 24 5.19 -15.83 10.68
N THR A 25 6.00 -14.79 10.48
CA THR A 25 7.13 -14.53 11.39
C THR A 25 6.75 -13.73 12.62
N VAL A 26 5.84 -12.77 12.50
CA VAL A 26 5.46 -11.86 13.58
C VAL A 26 4.06 -12.19 14.13
N GLY A 27 3.26 -12.88 13.35
CA GLY A 27 1.87 -13.15 13.67
C GLY A 27 0.91 -12.15 13.06
N PHE A 28 -0.27 -12.61 12.70
CA PHE A 28 -1.33 -11.75 12.17
C PHE A 28 -1.98 -11.00 13.34
N SER A 29 -1.45 -9.82 13.62
CA SER A 29 -1.94 -8.97 14.70
C SER A 29 -1.86 -7.52 14.27
N LEU A 30 -2.39 -6.62 15.11
CA LEU A 30 -2.29 -5.18 14.88
C LEU A 30 -1.02 -4.59 15.48
N SER A 31 0.02 -5.42 15.68
CA SER A 31 1.30 -4.93 16.19
C SER A 31 2.00 -4.04 15.15
N VAL A 32 2.88 -3.16 15.63
CA VAL A 32 3.67 -2.29 14.74
C VAL A 32 4.52 -3.11 13.78
N ASP A 33 5.08 -4.22 14.26
CA ASP A 33 5.92 -5.08 13.43
C ASP A 33 5.16 -5.66 12.26
N PHE A 34 3.97 -6.20 12.49
CA PHE A 34 3.14 -6.72 11.42
C PHE A 34 2.68 -5.60 10.49
N GLN A 35 2.32 -4.44 11.03
CA GLN A 35 1.87 -3.30 10.24
C GLN A 35 2.96 -2.84 9.27
N SER A 36 4.24 -2.88 9.66
CA SER A 36 5.32 -2.51 8.75
C SER A 36 5.39 -3.45 7.54
N PHE A 37 5.23 -4.77 7.75
CA PHE A 37 5.16 -5.73 6.66
C PHE A 37 3.93 -5.51 5.79
N LEU A 38 2.80 -5.25 6.41
CA LEU A 38 1.53 -5.02 5.71
C LEU A 38 1.62 -3.78 4.83
N VAL A 39 2.12 -2.67 5.37
CA VAL A 39 2.26 -1.42 4.63
C VAL A 39 3.22 -1.61 3.45
N GLY A 40 4.40 -2.19 3.69
CA GLY A 40 5.38 -2.44 2.65
C GLY A 40 4.82 -3.32 1.54
N GLY A 41 4.17 -4.42 1.91
CA GLY A 41 3.56 -5.33 0.96
C GLY A 41 2.45 -4.67 0.14
N LEU A 42 1.59 -3.89 0.78
CA LEU A 42 0.51 -3.19 0.09
C LEU A 42 1.02 -2.11 -0.86
N ILE A 43 2.09 -1.42 -0.51
CA ILE A 43 2.70 -0.44 -1.42
C ILE A 43 3.24 -1.14 -2.65
N ILE A 44 3.92 -2.28 -2.49
CA ILE A 44 4.43 -3.07 -3.61
C ILE A 44 3.28 -3.57 -4.49
N VAL A 45 2.20 -4.06 -3.86
CA VAL A 45 1.00 -4.51 -4.58
C VAL A 45 0.39 -3.36 -5.38
N LEU A 46 0.31 -2.18 -4.78
CA LEU A 46 -0.26 -0.99 -5.44
C LEU A 46 0.57 -0.62 -6.68
N ILE A 47 1.89 -0.59 -6.55
CA ILE A 47 2.77 -0.29 -7.68
C ILE A 47 2.60 -1.35 -8.77
N GLY A 48 2.56 -2.62 -8.39
CA GLY A 48 2.36 -3.72 -9.34
C GLY A 48 1.03 -3.61 -10.06
N ALA A 49 -0.04 -3.32 -9.35
CA ALA A 49 -1.36 -3.14 -9.94
C ALA A 49 -1.39 -1.97 -10.92
N ALA A 50 -0.70 -0.88 -10.60
CA ALA A 50 -0.63 0.28 -11.48
C ALA A 50 0.09 -0.04 -12.80
N LEU A 51 1.01 -0.99 -12.79
CA LEU A 51 1.77 -1.39 -13.98
C LEU A 51 1.03 -2.39 -14.87
N ILE A 52 -0.01 -3.04 -14.36
CA ILE A 52 -0.76 -4.03 -15.16
C ILE A 52 -1.74 -3.28 -16.08
N PRO A 53 -1.57 -3.38 -17.41
CA PRO A 53 -2.52 -2.76 -18.33
C PRO A 53 -3.84 -3.54 -18.36
N GLY A 54 -4.94 -2.83 -18.55
CA GLY A 54 -6.26 -3.45 -18.65
C GLY A 54 -6.88 -3.82 -17.32
N LEU A 55 -6.20 -3.59 -16.20
CA LEU A 55 -6.78 -3.84 -14.88
C LEU A 55 -7.91 -2.82 -14.62
N PRO A 56 -9.08 -3.27 -14.12
CA PRO A 56 -10.18 -2.34 -13.84
C PRO A 56 -9.77 -1.23 -12.87
N VAL A 57 -10.29 -0.03 -13.11
CA VAL A 57 -10.03 1.11 -12.23
C VAL A 57 -10.47 0.81 -10.80
N VAL A 58 -11.58 0.09 -10.64
CA VAL A 58 -12.10 -0.29 -9.32
C VAL A 58 -11.05 -1.09 -8.54
N ALA A 59 -10.38 -2.04 -9.19
CA ALA A 59 -9.33 -2.84 -8.55
C ALA A 59 -8.15 -1.97 -8.13
N LYS A 60 -7.73 -1.03 -8.98
CA LYS A 60 -6.64 -0.11 -8.66
C LYS A 60 -7.00 0.80 -7.49
N LEU A 61 -8.21 1.34 -7.49
CA LEU A 61 -8.68 2.20 -6.41
C LEU A 61 -8.83 1.42 -5.10
N ALA A 62 -9.26 0.16 -5.16
CA ALA A 62 -9.34 -0.69 -3.98
C ALA A 62 -7.96 -0.92 -3.37
N ALA A 63 -6.95 -1.22 -4.20
CA ALA A 63 -5.57 -1.39 -3.73
C ALA A 63 -5.05 -0.09 -3.10
N LEU A 64 -5.32 1.04 -3.73
CA LEU A 64 -4.93 2.35 -3.21
C LEU A 64 -5.59 2.63 -1.87
N ALA A 65 -6.88 2.35 -1.73
CA ALA A 65 -7.61 2.56 -0.48
C ALA A 65 -7.02 1.70 0.64
N LEU A 66 -6.76 0.42 0.37
CA LEU A 66 -6.17 -0.48 1.35
C LEU A 66 -4.78 -0.01 1.79
N ALA A 67 -3.94 0.39 0.83
CA ALA A 67 -2.60 0.89 1.15
C ALA A 67 -2.66 2.17 1.98
N THR A 68 -3.58 3.08 1.65
CA THR A 68 -3.76 4.33 2.38
C THR A 68 -4.19 4.07 3.81
N VAL A 69 -5.20 3.24 4.01
CA VAL A 69 -5.70 2.89 5.34
C VAL A 69 -4.60 2.23 6.17
N ALA A 70 -3.86 1.29 5.58
CA ALA A 70 -2.77 0.61 6.28
C ALA A 70 -1.67 1.60 6.69
N LEU A 71 -1.31 2.53 5.82
CA LEU A 71 -0.33 3.57 6.13
C LEU A 71 -0.79 4.46 7.28
N LEU A 72 -2.03 4.91 7.25
CA LEU A 72 -2.58 5.75 8.31
C LEU A 72 -2.59 5.01 9.64
N MET A 73 -3.01 3.75 9.65
CA MET A 73 -2.98 2.93 10.86
C MET A 73 -1.56 2.76 11.38
N TYR A 74 -0.61 2.52 10.50
CA TYR A 74 0.78 2.35 10.89
C TYR A 74 1.33 3.62 11.54
N ILE A 75 1.06 4.79 10.95
CA ILE A 75 1.49 6.08 11.50
C ILE A 75 0.93 6.28 12.90
N HIS A 76 -0.36 6.00 13.10
CA HIS A 76 -1.02 6.18 14.38
C HIS A 76 -0.62 5.14 15.43
N MET A 77 0.01 4.03 15.01
CA MET A 77 0.49 3.00 15.93
C MET A 77 1.93 3.20 16.40
N ILE A 78 2.66 4.13 15.78
CA ILE A 78 4.05 4.41 16.19
C ILE A 78 4.03 5.09 17.55
N PRO A 79 4.69 4.50 18.58
CA PRO A 79 4.75 5.13 19.89
C PRO A 79 5.64 6.38 19.86
N ASP A 80 5.33 7.35 20.71
CA ASP A 80 6.12 8.57 20.91
C ASP A 80 6.21 9.48 19.66
N LEU A 81 5.34 9.28 18.68
CA LEU A 81 5.30 10.15 17.53
C LEU A 81 4.62 11.47 17.90
N GLU A 82 5.29 12.59 17.64
CA GLU A 82 4.74 13.91 17.92
C GLU A 82 3.46 14.15 17.13
N PHE A 83 2.50 14.86 17.75
CA PHE A 83 1.24 15.17 17.11
C PHE A 83 1.43 15.93 15.80
N MET A 84 2.37 16.89 15.78
CA MET A 84 2.67 17.65 14.56
C MET A 84 3.19 16.76 13.43
N LEU A 85 4.09 15.82 13.75
CA LEU A 85 4.61 14.87 12.77
C LEU A 85 3.50 13.94 12.27
N MET A 86 2.61 13.53 13.17
CA MET A 86 1.48 12.68 12.81
C MET A 86 0.55 13.41 11.83
N LEU A 87 0.23 14.68 12.10
CA LEU A 87 -0.58 15.50 11.21
C LEU A 87 0.05 15.69 9.85
N ILE A 88 1.34 16.03 9.82
CA ILE A 88 2.08 16.22 8.56
C ILE A 88 2.07 14.93 7.76
N SER A 89 2.34 13.79 8.41
CA SER A 89 2.35 12.49 7.75
C SER A 89 0.98 12.14 7.17
N ASP A 90 -0.08 12.39 7.92
CA ASP A 90 -1.44 12.15 7.46
C ASP A 90 -1.76 12.99 6.21
N VAL A 91 -1.40 14.27 6.23
CA VAL A 91 -1.62 15.16 5.09
C VAL A 91 -0.85 14.68 3.86
N VAL A 92 0.41 14.28 4.04
CA VAL A 92 1.24 13.77 2.95
C VAL A 92 0.62 12.49 2.37
N VAL A 93 0.23 11.55 3.22
CA VAL A 93 -0.37 10.28 2.76
C VAL A 93 -1.66 10.55 1.99
N LEU A 94 -2.53 11.39 2.52
CA LEU A 94 -3.79 11.72 1.86
C LEU A 94 -3.56 12.45 0.54
N GLY A 95 -2.56 13.32 0.48
CA GLY A 95 -2.19 14.01 -0.74
C GLY A 95 -1.72 13.05 -1.82
N PHE A 96 -0.84 12.10 -1.47
CA PHE A 96 -0.41 11.06 -2.40
C PHE A 96 -1.57 10.17 -2.84
N ALA A 97 -2.45 9.80 -1.91
CA ALA A 97 -3.61 8.98 -2.24
C ALA A 97 -4.51 9.69 -3.25
N ALA A 98 -4.79 10.96 -3.04
CA ALA A 98 -5.59 11.76 -3.97
C ALA A 98 -4.92 11.85 -5.34
N TRP A 99 -3.61 12.06 -5.37
CA TRP A 99 -2.87 12.14 -6.62
C TRP A 99 -2.95 10.83 -7.40
N PHE A 100 -2.71 9.69 -6.73
CA PHE A 100 -2.84 8.38 -7.37
C PHE A 100 -4.26 8.11 -7.85
N ALA A 101 -5.26 8.50 -7.07
CA ALA A 101 -6.66 8.34 -7.47
C ALA A 101 -6.95 9.11 -8.75
N ILE A 102 -6.46 10.36 -8.84
CA ILE A 102 -6.62 11.16 -10.04
C ILE A 102 -5.92 10.51 -11.22
N LEU A 103 -4.71 10.00 -11.03
CA LEU A 103 -3.97 9.30 -12.09
C LEU A 103 -4.74 8.09 -12.61
N PHE A 104 -5.32 7.30 -11.71
CA PHE A 104 -6.07 6.13 -12.10
C PHE A 104 -7.37 6.48 -12.84
N LEU A 105 -8.01 7.55 -12.44
CA LEU A 105 -9.27 7.99 -13.04
C LEU A 105 -9.08 8.70 -14.38
N ARG A 106 -7.90 9.21 -14.65
CA ARG A 106 -7.63 9.98 -15.87
C ARG A 106 -7.44 9.13 -17.11
N LYS A 107 -7.40 7.86 -17.01
CA LYS A 107 -7.22 6.96 -18.14
C LYS A 107 -8.41 6.93 -19.06
#